data_30f409c2ff8fa44fcfc28addb7548f2c
#
_entry.id   30f409c2ff8fa44fcfc28addb7548f2c
#
_cell.length_a   1.000
_cell.length_b   1.000
_cell.length_c   1.000
_cell.angle_alpha   90.00
_cell.angle_beta   90.00
_cell.angle_gamma   90.00
#
_symmetry.space_group_name_H-M   'P 1'
#
loop_
_entity.id
_entity.type
_entity.pdbx_description
1 polymer ?
#
loop_
_entity_poly.entity_id
_entity_poly.type
_entity_poly.pdbx_seq_one_letter_code
_entity_poly.pdbx_strand_id
1 'polypeptide(L)'
;LHTNNFLNHIRPYLVFRGVYAARETTGLGSDIRMGKSTASIAAVVGVGHTDWVDDYKRVRNGEKPHDSNGYATLAFNRALQDAGITRDEVDGLIVGPTTAYERMGEILNINPRWGGQADAVQAVLQAVLAIKSGMAEVIALVYGNDQRSAAVQYGGPEAMGGGAFLSYVYHSPWGLTSQGALYALMYQRYKELNGLDDSTLGQVAVAQRQWATLNPNAIMRKPITMEDYLASAYIAEPLHLYDY
;
A
#
# COMPACT_ATOMS: atom_id res chain seq x y z
N LEU A 1 -12.66 0.10 23.39
CA LEU A 1 -11.51 -0.66 22.90
C LEU A 1 -11.40 -0.57 21.39
N HIS A 2 -11.32 0.67 20.86
CA HIS A 2 -11.22 0.94 19.42
C HIS A 2 -9.93 1.70 19.14
N THR A 3 -8.82 1.05 19.32
CA THR A 3 -7.53 1.65 18.94
C THR A 3 -6.76 0.63 18.15
N ASN A 4 -6.31 1.01 16.98
CA ASN A 4 -5.16 0.45 16.29
C ASN A 4 -5.35 -0.44 15.06
N ASN A 5 -6.05 0.08 14.06
CA ASN A 5 -5.77 -0.39 12.70
C ASN A 5 -5.33 0.77 11.77
N PHE A 6 -4.51 1.71 12.31
CA PHE A 6 -4.13 2.92 11.56
C PHE A 6 -2.92 2.73 10.64
N LEU A 7 -2.11 1.71 10.84
CA LEU A 7 -0.77 1.66 10.22
C LEU A 7 -0.68 0.90 8.90
N ASN A 8 -1.70 0.11 8.53
CA ASN A 8 -1.56 -0.81 7.40
C ASN A 8 -1.97 -0.26 6.03
N HIS A 9 -2.36 1.03 5.91
CA HIS A 9 -2.95 1.51 4.66
C HIS A 9 -2.37 2.81 4.12
N ILE A 10 -1.15 3.15 4.52
CA ILE A 10 -0.46 4.32 3.99
C ILE A 10 0.40 3.88 2.81
N ARG A 11 -0.16 3.92 1.63
CA ARG A 11 0.60 3.69 0.40
C ARG A 11 0.69 4.99 -0.38
N PRO A 12 1.90 5.48 -0.69
CA PRO A 12 2.06 6.62 -1.56
C PRO A 12 1.56 6.26 -2.97
N TYR A 13 0.94 7.21 -3.62
CA TYR A 13 0.57 7.11 -5.02
C TYR A 13 1.78 7.52 -5.85
N LEU A 14 2.09 6.75 -6.86
CA LEU A 14 3.29 6.91 -7.64
C LEU A 14 2.94 7.16 -9.09
N VAL A 15 3.64 8.10 -9.70
CA VAL A 15 3.65 8.28 -11.15
C VAL A 15 5.01 7.83 -11.68
N PHE A 16 5.00 6.90 -12.60
CA PHE A 16 6.20 6.39 -13.25
C PHE A 16 6.31 6.94 -14.66
N ARG A 17 7.49 7.36 -15.04
CA ARG A 17 7.81 7.77 -16.41
C ARG A 17 9.00 6.97 -16.92
N GLY A 18 8.95 6.62 -18.20
CA GLY A 18 10.08 6.00 -18.90
C GLY A 18 11.29 6.93 -18.92
N VAL A 19 12.45 6.41 -18.58
CA VAL A 19 13.72 7.11 -18.73
C VAL A 19 14.33 6.66 -20.06
N TYR A 20 14.14 7.47 -21.08
CA TYR A 20 14.78 7.25 -22.38
C TYR A 20 16.17 7.89 -22.36
N ALA A 21 17.21 7.09 -22.07
CA ALA A 21 18.54 7.48 -22.48
C ALA A 21 18.54 7.45 -24.03
N ALA A 22 18.89 8.55 -24.66
CA ALA A 22 19.06 8.61 -26.11
C ALA A 22 20.02 7.48 -26.52
N ARG A 23 19.48 6.38 -27.04
CA ARG A 23 20.27 5.32 -27.64
C ARG A 23 20.40 5.65 -29.11
N GLU A 24 21.63 5.83 -29.53
CA GLU A 24 22.00 5.73 -30.95
C GLU A 24 21.43 4.42 -31.49
N THR A 25 20.62 4.54 -32.51
CA THR A 25 20.03 3.42 -33.25
C THR A 25 21.13 2.76 -34.06
N THR A 26 21.74 1.73 -33.53
CA THR A 26 22.52 0.78 -34.33
C THR A 26 21.93 -0.62 -34.10
N GLY A 27 21.27 -1.10 -35.18
CA GLY A 27 21.14 -2.52 -35.48
C GLY A 27 20.03 -3.26 -34.73
N LEU A 28 18.95 -3.62 -35.43
CA LEU A 28 18.10 -4.75 -35.09
C LEU A 28 18.96 -6.02 -34.98
N GLY A 29 19.20 -6.46 -33.79
CA GLY A 29 19.85 -7.72 -33.45
C GLY A 29 19.17 -8.37 -32.26
N SER A 30 18.56 -9.50 -32.51
CA SER A 30 17.97 -10.44 -31.56
C SER A 30 18.88 -10.71 -30.36
N ASP A 31 18.59 -10.14 -29.20
CA ASP A 31 19.13 -10.60 -27.94
C ASP A 31 18.13 -10.37 -26.84
N ILE A 32 17.12 -11.25 -26.75
CA ILE A 32 16.40 -11.49 -25.50
C ILE A 32 17.35 -12.32 -24.62
N ARG A 33 18.37 -11.68 -24.07
CA ARG A 33 19.12 -12.25 -22.96
C ARG A 33 18.37 -11.94 -21.68
N MET A 34 17.77 -12.94 -21.08
CA MET A 34 17.38 -12.90 -19.68
C MET A 34 18.62 -12.51 -18.86
N GLY A 35 18.61 -11.32 -18.27
CA GLY A 35 19.71 -10.87 -17.40
C GLY A 35 20.12 -9.39 -17.54
N LYS A 36 19.53 -8.61 -18.45
CA LYS A 36 19.76 -7.16 -18.41
C LYS A 36 18.98 -6.54 -17.25
N SER A 37 19.70 -5.87 -16.37
CA SER A 37 19.13 -5.08 -15.26
C SER A 37 17.96 -4.24 -15.78
N THR A 38 16.85 -4.22 -15.01
CA THR A 38 15.74 -3.28 -15.24
C THR A 38 16.06 -1.89 -14.66
N ALA A 39 17.24 -1.73 -14.09
CA ALA A 39 17.69 -0.44 -13.56
C ALA A 39 17.72 0.61 -14.68
N SER A 40 17.27 1.81 -14.36
CA SER A 40 17.25 2.97 -15.27
C SER A 40 16.29 2.85 -16.47
N ILE A 41 15.28 1.98 -16.42
CA ILE A 41 14.25 1.90 -17.47
C ILE A 41 13.09 2.84 -17.17
N ALA A 42 12.70 2.93 -15.92
CA ALA A 42 11.63 3.78 -15.45
C ALA A 42 12.04 4.48 -14.15
N ALA A 43 11.49 5.64 -13.91
CA ALA A 43 11.68 6.39 -12.67
C ALA A 43 10.32 6.74 -12.07
N VAL A 44 10.26 6.84 -10.75
CA VAL A 44 9.17 7.51 -10.05
C VAL A 44 9.39 9.01 -10.20
N VAL A 45 8.46 9.69 -10.83
CA VAL A 45 8.57 11.13 -11.13
C VAL A 45 7.63 11.99 -10.29
N GLY A 46 6.62 11.38 -9.66
CA GLY A 46 5.71 12.08 -8.78
C GLY A 46 5.12 11.18 -7.72
N VAL A 47 4.91 11.74 -6.54
CA VAL A 47 4.33 11.07 -5.38
C VAL A 47 3.22 11.94 -4.81
N GLY A 48 2.04 11.34 -4.57
CA GLY A 48 0.91 12.02 -3.95
C GLY A 48 0.27 11.17 -2.87
N HIS A 49 -0.16 11.79 -1.81
CA HIS A 49 -0.93 11.16 -0.73
C HIS A 49 -1.92 12.14 -0.14
N THR A 50 -2.94 11.66 0.57
CA THR A 50 -3.85 12.50 1.33
C THR A 50 -3.20 12.98 2.63
N ASP A 51 -3.80 13.98 3.25
CA ASP A 51 -3.34 14.48 4.56
C ASP A 51 -3.99 13.65 5.68
N TRP A 52 -3.30 12.59 6.09
CA TRP A 52 -3.85 11.62 7.04
C TRP A 52 -4.17 12.18 8.40
N VAL A 53 -3.38 13.15 8.86
CA VAL A 53 -3.57 13.77 10.17
C VAL A 53 -4.83 14.63 10.17
N ASP A 54 -5.02 15.40 9.10
CA ASP A 54 -6.20 16.25 8.96
C ASP A 54 -7.44 15.41 8.65
N ASP A 55 -7.35 14.40 7.80
CA ASP A 55 -8.45 13.46 7.53
C ASP A 55 -8.91 12.78 8.82
N TYR A 56 -7.96 12.33 9.66
CA TYR A 56 -8.27 11.74 10.95
C TYR A 56 -8.99 12.72 11.89
N LYS A 57 -8.50 13.95 11.98
CA LYS A 57 -9.11 15.00 12.83
C LYS A 57 -10.52 15.35 12.33
N ARG A 58 -10.69 15.54 11.02
CA ARG A 58 -11.97 15.87 10.40
C ARG A 58 -13.03 14.81 10.69
N VAL A 59 -12.70 13.53 10.47
CA VAL A 59 -13.62 12.42 10.77
C VAL A 59 -13.96 12.35 12.26
N ARG A 60 -12.97 12.58 13.12
CA ARG A 60 -13.20 12.61 14.59
C ARG A 60 -14.09 13.77 15.03
N ASN A 61 -14.06 14.87 14.29
CA ASN A 61 -14.92 16.05 14.52
C ASN A 61 -16.31 15.91 13.90
N GLY A 62 -16.65 14.76 13.31
CA GLY A 62 -17.95 14.48 12.71
C GLY A 62 -18.10 14.98 11.27
N GLU A 63 -17.04 15.42 10.62
CA GLU A 63 -17.07 15.74 9.21
C GLU A 63 -17.17 14.48 8.35
N LYS A 64 -17.91 14.56 7.22
CA LYS A 64 -18.02 13.45 6.30
C LYS A 64 -16.67 13.19 5.62
N PRO A 65 -16.10 11.98 5.72
CA PRO A 65 -14.88 11.62 5.02
C PRO A 65 -15.11 11.53 3.50
N HIS A 66 -14.03 11.57 2.75
CA HIS A 66 -14.07 11.13 1.35
C HIS A 66 -14.26 9.61 1.30
N ASP A 67 -14.88 9.13 0.22
CA ASP A 67 -14.84 7.72 -0.13
C ASP A 67 -13.48 7.34 -0.75
N SER A 68 -13.30 6.07 -1.03
CA SER A 68 -12.05 5.55 -1.61
C SER A 68 -11.68 6.24 -2.93
N ASN A 69 -12.67 6.58 -3.75
CA ASN A 69 -12.46 7.27 -5.03
C ASN A 69 -12.03 8.73 -4.82
N GLY A 70 -12.63 9.41 -3.85
CA GLY A 70 -12.27 10.77 -3.48
C GLY A 70 -10.83 10.86 -2.96
N TYR A 71 -10.44 9.95 -2.07
CA TYR A 71 -9.05 9.87 -1.60
C TYR A 71 -8.07 9.58 -2.74
N ALA A 72 -8.41 8.64 -3.62
CA ALA A 72 -7.61 8.31 -4.79
C ALA A 72 -7.39 9.53 -5.71
N THR A 73 -8.46 10.28 -6.00
CA THR A 73 -8.42 11.47 -6.85
C THR A 73 -7.56 12.58 -6.25
N LEU A 74 -7.68 12.84 -4.96
CA LEU A 74 -6.86 13.84 -4.28
C LEU A 74 -5.37 13.49 -4.37
N ALA A 75 -5.02 12.24 -4.09
CA ALA A 75 -3.64 11.78 -4.14
C ALA A 75 -3.09 11.77 -5.57
N PHE A 76 -3.88 11.37 -6.56
CA PHE A 76 -3.51 11.45 -7.97
C PHE A 76 -3.19 12.87 -8.42
N ASN A 77 -4.04 13.85 -8.08
CA ASN A 77 -3.81 15.25 -8.42
C ASN A 77 -2.50 15.78 -7.80
N ARG A 78 -2.21 15.41 -6.55
CA ARG A 78 -0.95 15.77 -5.88
C ARG A 78 0.26 15.12 -6.55
N ALA A 79 0.14 13.87 -6.98
CA ALA A 79 1.21 13.19 -7.70
C ALA A 79 1.50 13.83 -9.06
N LEU A 80 0.47 14.29 -9.80
CA LEU A 80 0.65 15.04 -11.04
C LEU A 80 1.34 16.39 -10.78
N GLN A 81 0.93 17.08 -9.72
CA GLN A 81 1.55 18.34 -9.32
C GLN A 81 3.02 18.17 -8.95
N ASP A 82 3.35 17.14 -8.18
CA ASP A 82 4.72 16.81 -7.80
C ASP A 82 5.58 16.43 -9.01
N ALA A 83 5.00 15.69 -9.96
CA ALA A 83 5.67 15.32 -11.21
C ALA A 83 5.81 16.49 -12.20
N GLY A 84 5.03 17.56 -12.06
CA GLY A 84 4.97 18.68 -13.00
C GLY A 84 4.37 18.30 -14.35
N ILE A 85 3.46 17.30 -14.39
CA ILE A 85 2.81 16.82 -15.62
C ILE A 85 1.31 17.01 -15.59
N THR A 86 0.69 16.93 -16.76
CA THR A 86 -0.76 17.01 -16.93
C THR A 86 -1.40 15.62 -16.98
N ARG A 87 -2.73 15.56 -16.88
CA ARG A 87 -3.50 14.31 -17.01
C ARG A 87 -3.37 13.69 -18.39
N ASP A 88 -3.29 14.50 -19.42
CA ASP A 88 -3.22 14.06 -20.82
C ASP A 88 -1.91 13.32 -21.14
N GLU A 89 -0.88 13.52 -20.31
CA GLU A 89 0.38 12.79 -20.43
C GLU A 89 0.32 11.38 -19.83
N VAL A 90 -0.72 11.08 -19.02
CA VAL A 90 -0.87 9.76 -18.39
C VAL A 90 -1.56 8.80 -19.35
N ASP A 91 -0.79 7.85 -19.87
CA ASP A 91 -1.24 6.87 -20.86
C ASP A 91 -1.32 5.43 -20.32
N GLY A 92 -1.01 5.25 -19.03
CA GLY A 92 -1.17 3.99 -18.32
C GLY A 92 -1.76 4.18 -16.91
N LEU A 93 -2.57 3.22 -16.46
CA LEU A 93 -3.21 3.24 -15.15
C LEU A 93 -3.18 1.87 -14.50
N ILE A 94 -2.66 1.79 -13.28
CA ILE A 94 -2.82 0.63 -12.41
C ILE A 94 -3.60 1.06 -11.17
N VAL A 95 -4.64 0.33 -10.84
CA VAL A 95 -5.46 0.59 -9.64
C VAL A 95 -5.25 -0.50 -8.60
N GLY A 96 -5.39 -0.14 -7.34
CA GLY A 96 -5.40 -1.09 -6.24
C GLY A 96 -6.68 -1.93 -6.20
N PRO A 97 -6.71 -2.98 -5.38
CA PRO A 97 -7.81 -3.96 -5.37
C PRO A 97 -9.15 -3.41 -4.86
N THR A 98 -9.18 -2.21 -4.28
CA THR A 98 -10.39 -1.58 -3.73
C THR A 98 -11.17 -0.77 -4.77
N THR A 99 -10.65 -0.62 -5.98
CA THR A 99 -11.25 0.19 -7.05
C THR A 99 -11.32 -0.57 -8.36
N ALA A 100 -12.40 -0.37 -9.11
CA ALA A 100 -12.50 -0.90 -10.46
C ALA A 100 -11.67 -0.03 -11.43
N TYR A 101 -10.88 -0.68 -12.26
CA TYR A 101 -9.98 -0.01 -13.21
C TYR A 101 -10.71 0.94 -14.14
N GLU A 102 -11.78 0.45 -14.79
CA GLU A 102 -12.55 1.23 -15.75
C GLU A 102 -13.16 2.46 -15.10
N ARG A 103 -13.74 2.28 -13.93
CA ARG A 103 -14.37 3.36 -13.17
C ARG A 103 -13.36 4.42 -12.73
N MET A 104 -12.16 3.99 -12.33
CA MET A 104 -11.14 4.94 -11.91
C MET A 104 -10.64 5.79 -13.08
N GLY A 105 -10.49 5.23 -14.27
CA GLY A 105 -10.14 6.00 -15.48
C GLY A 105 -11.14 7.14 -15.76
N GLU A 106 -12.45 6.84 -15.66
CA GLU A 106 -13.51 7.86 -15.79
C GLU A 106 -13.42 8.93 -14.71
N ILE A 107 -13.28 8.54 -13.44
CA ILE A 107 -13.23 9.47 -12.30
C ILE A 107 -12.01 10.40 -12.39
N LEU A 108 -10.87 9.87 -12.80
CA LEU A 108 -9.64 10.65 -12.96
C LEU A 108 -9.63 11.48 -14.24
N ASN A 109 -10.61 11.27 -15.13
CA ASN A 109 -10.68 11.90 -16.44
C ASN A 109 -9.38 11.69 -17.24
N ILE A 110 -8.96 10.43 -17.36
CA ILE A 110 -7.84 9.98 -18.18
C ILE A 110 -8.30 8.88 -19.12
N ASN A 111 -7.62 8.73 -20.25
CA ASN A 111 -7.90 7.68 -21.23
C ASN A 111 -6.65 6.80 -21.43
N PRO A 112 -6.32 5.93 -20.48
CA PRO A 112 -5.12 5.13 -20.55
C PRO A 112 -5.22 4.08 -21.66
N ARG A 113 -4.17 3.97 -22.48
CA ARG A 113 -4.06 2.92 -23.52
C ARG A 113 -3.65 1.57 -22.93
N TRP A 114 -3.16 1.55 -21.70
CA TRP A 114 -2.75 0.36 -21.00
C TRP A 114 -3.07 0.46 -19.50
N GLY A 115 -3.39 -0.68 -18.90
CA GLY A 115 -3.53 -0.72 -17.45
C GLY A 115 -4.12 -2.01 -16.92
N GLY A 116 -4.45 -1.98 -15.64
CA GLY A 116 -4.98 -3.13 -14.93
C GLY A 116 -5.12 -2.89 -13.44
N GLN A 117 -5.25 -4.00 -12.72
CA GLN A 117 -5.38 -4.01 -11.27
C GLN A 117 -4.22 -4.79 -10.67
N ALA A 118 -3.49 -4.16 -9.75
CA ALA A 118 -2.41 -4.81 -9.03
C ALA A 118 -2.16 -4.10 -7.69
N ASP A 119 -1.51 -4.80 -6.78
CA ASP A 119 -1.21 -4.28 -5.46
C ASP A 119 0.29 -4.09 -5.26
N ALA A 120 0.64 -3.03 -4.54
CA ALA A 120 1.97 -2.72 -4.02
C ALA A 120 3.13 -2.98 -5.00
N VAL A 121 3.99 -3.91 -4.63
CA VAL A 121 5.20 -4.28 -5.39
C VAL A 121 4.87 -4.82 -6.77
N GLN A 122 3.77 -5.54 -6.92
CA GLN A 122 3.32 -6.05 -8.22
C GLN A 122 2.95 -4.91 -9.16
N ALA A 123 2.29 -3.85 -8.66
CA ALA A 123 1.95 -2.68 -9.45
C ALA A 123 3.21 -1.99 -9.99
N VAL A 124 4.22 -1.81 -9.14
CA VAL A 124 5.53 -1.24 -9.55
C VAL A 124 6.19 -2.08 -10.62
N LEU A 125 6.25 -3.40 -10.42
CA LEU A 125 6.84 -4.31 -11.40
C LEU A 125 6.10 -4.28 -12.74
N GLN A 126 4.77 -4.30 -12.72
CA GLN A 126 3.95 -4.22 -13.93
C GLN A 126 4.16 -2.90 -14.66
N ALA A 127 4.23 -1.76 -13.94
CA ALA A 127 4.52 -0.46 -14.53
C ALA A 127 5.88 -0.43 -15.24
N VAL A 128 6.92 -0.93 -14.59
CA VAL A 128 8.26 -1.01 -15.18
C VAL A 128 8.28 -1.89 -16.43
N LEU A 129 7.60 -3.03 -16.39
CA LEU A 129 7.51 -3.94 -17.53
C LEU A 129 6.72 -3.33 -18.70
N ALA A 130 5.61 -2.64 -18.42
CA ALA A 130 4.81 -1.96 -19.45
C ALA A 130 5.58 -0.84 -20.13
N ILE A 131 6.31 -0.01 -19.37
CA ILE A 131 7.20 1.02 -19.91
C ILE A 131 8.31 0.39 -20.75
N LYS A 132 8.95 -0.67 -20.25
CA LYS A 132 10.01 -1.37 -20.98
C LYS A 132 9.55 -1.94 -22.31
N SER A 133 8.32 -2.43 -22.37
CA SER A 133 7.72 -3.03 -23.58
C SER A 133 7.09 -1.99 -24.53
N GLY A 134 7.08 -0.70 -24.15
CA GLY A 134 6.48 0.37 -24.93
C GLY A 134 4.94 0.38 -24.92
N MET A 135 4.31 -0.35 -23.99
CA MET A 135 2.85 -0.36 -23.85
C MET A 135 2.33 0.96 -23.29
N ALA A 136 3.09 1.63 -22.45
CA ALA A 136 2.83 2.95 -21.93
C ALA A 136 4.13 3.70 -21.65
N GLU A 137 4.05 5.03 -21.55
CA GLU A 137 5.19 5.90 -21.26
C GLU A 137 5.10 6.54 -19.88
N VAL A 138 3.89 6.90 -19.47
CA VAL A 138 3.60 7.53 -18.17
C VAL A 138 2.48 6.77 -17.49
N ILE A 139 2.79 6.11 -16.41
CA ILE A 139 1.86 5.23 -15.70
C ILE A 139 1.56 5.79 -14.32
N ALA A 140 0.29 5.98 -14.01
CA ALA A 140 -0.18 6.28 -12.68
C ALA A 140 -0.53 4.99 -11.92
N LEU A 141 0.01 4.85 -10.71
CA LEU A 141 -0.42 3.83 -9.75
C LEU A 141 -1.33 4.50 -8.74
N VAL A 142 -2.59 4.12 -8.71
CA VAL A 142 -3.62 4.79 -7.92
C VAL A 142 -4.30 3.82 -6.95
N TYR A 143 -4.38 4.21 -5.70
CA TYR A 143 -5.03 3.44 -4.65
C TYR A 143 -5.87 4.36 -3.75
N GLY A 144 -7.08 3.97 -3.42
CA GLY A 144 -7.93 4.63 -2.44
C GLY A 144 -8.51 3.62 -1.47
N ASN A 145 -8.57 3.97 -0.20
CA ASN A 145 -9.18 3.12 0.81
C ASN A 145 -9.86 3.99 1.88
N ASP A 146 -11.13 3.73 2.11
CA ASP A 146 -11.97 4.41 3.11
C ASP A 146 -12.53 3.46 4.18
N GLN A 147 -12.06 2.21 4.23
CA GLN A 147 -12.61 1.16 5.09
C GLN A 147 -12.79 1.60 6.53
N ARG A 148 -11.85 2.38 7.06
CA ARG A 148 -11.95 2.87 8.43
C ARG A 148 -13.06 3.90 8.60
N SER A 149 -13.15 4.87 7.70
CA SER A 149 -14.17 5.93 7.75
C SER A 149 -15.56 5.39 7.40
N ALA A 150 -15.61 4.33 6.59
CA ALA A 150 -16.82 3.59 6.28
C ALA A 150 -17.22 2.58 7.40
N ALA A 151 -16.46 2.56 8.51
CA ALA A 151 -16.65 1.62 9.63
C ALA A 151 -16.60 0.13 9.23
N VAL A 152 -15.91 -0.19 8.13
CA VAL A 152 -15.71 -1.58 7.71
C VAL A 152 -14.69 -2.22 8.64
N GLN A 153 -15.10 -3.27 9.33
CA GLN A 153 -14.20 -4.04 10.19
C GLN A 153 -13.22 -4.85 9.34
N TYR A 154 -11.95 -4.72 9.68
CA TYR A 154 -10.91 -5.56 9.11
C TYR A 154 -10.74 -6.80 9.99
N GLY A 155 -11.30 -7.92 9.53
CA GLY A 155 -11.43 -9.12 10.35
C GLY A 155 -12.71 -9.13 11.19
N GLY A 156 -13.00 -10.26 11.82
CA GLY A 156 -14.23 -10.51 12.54
C GLY A 156 -15.30 -11.24 11.70
N PRO A 157 -16.40 -11.65 12.32
CA PRO A 157 -17.42 -12.48 11.66
C PRO A 157 -18.05 -11.83 10.43
N GLU A 158 -18.10 -10.50 10.39
CA GLU A 158 -18.70 -9.73 9.30
C GLU A 158 -17.73 -9.45 8.14
N ALA A 159 -16.43 -9.68 8.35
CA ALA A 159 -15.41 -9.48 7.32
C ALA A 159 -15.34 -10.62 6.28
N MET A 160 -16.31 -11.50 6.28
CA MET A 160 -16.34 -12.74 5.49
C MET A 160 -16.79 -12.55 4.04
N GLY A 161 -16.63 -11.36 3.47
CA GLY A 161 -16.97 -11.06 2.07
C GLY A 161 -15.76 -10.82 1.17
N GLY A 162 -15.93 -11.06 -0.13
CA GLY A 162 -14.95 -10.75 -1.15
C GLY A 162 -13.93 -11.85 -1.46
N GLY A 163 -12.90 -11.51 -2.23
CA GLY A 163 -11.91 -12.46 -2.76
C GLY A 163 -11.07 -13.16 -1.69
N ALA A 164 -10.95 -12.59 -0.49
CA ALA A 164 -10.27 -13.21 0.64
C ALA A 164 -11.11 -14.25 1.39
N PHE A 165 -12.40 -14.35 1.09
CA PHE A 165 -13.35 -15.24 1.77
C PHE A 165 -12.88 -16.70 1.82
N LEU A 166 -12.42 -17.23 0.70
CA LEU A 166 -11.96 -18.62 0.62
C LEU A 166 -10.75 -18.90 1.52
N SER A 167 -9.90 -17.91 1.74
CA SER A 167 -8.76 -18.06 2.64
C SER A 167 -9.15 -18.21 4.11
N TYR A 168 -10.32 -17.68 4.47
CA TYR A 168 -10.81 -17.72 5.86
C TYR A 168 -11.85 -18.80 6.15
N VAL A 169 -12.44 -19.41 5.15
CA VAL A 169 -13.53 -20.40 5.30
C VAL A 169 -13.19 -21.52 6.27
N TYR A 170 -11.97 -22.05 6.20
CA TYR A 170 -11.53 -23.13 7.08
C TYR A 170 -11.15 -22.68 8.48
N HIS A 171 -10.84 -21.38 8.65
CA HIS A 171 -10.32 -20.84 9.89
C HIS A 171 -11.38 -20.08 10.69
N SER A 172 -12.38 -19.53 10.04
CA SER A 172 -13.39 -18.69 10.68
C SER A 172 -14.22 -19.40 11.77
N PRO A 173 -14.58 -20.70 11.66
CA PRO A 173 -15.27 -21.41 12.73
C PRO A 173 -14.46 -21.48 14.04
N TRP A 174 -13.14 -21.32 13.95
CA TRP A 174 -12.20 -21.35 15.07
C TRP A 174 -11.84 -19.94 15.57
N GLY A 175 -12.53 -18.90 15.09
CA GLY A 175 -12.27 -17.52 15.46
C GLY A 175 -11.11 -16.85 14.71
N LEU A 176 -10.48 -17.53 13.76
CA LEU A 176 -9.41 -16.96 12.94
C LEU A 176 -9.98 -16.20 11.75
N THR A 177 -10.40 -14.97 11.99
CA THR A 177 -11.14 -14.15 11.01
C THR A 177 -10.33 -12.96 10.49
N SER A 178 -9.04 -12.87 10.83
CA SER A 178 -8.17 -11.79 10.37
C SER A 178 -6.84 -12.31 9.84
N GLN A 179 -6.21 -11.55 8.96
CA GLN A 179 -4.84 -11.83 8.50
C GLN A 179 -3.86 -11.82 9.67
N GLY A 180 -4.03 -10.91 10.63
CA GLY A 180 -3.19 -10.85 11.82
C GLY A 180 -3.20 -12.14 12.61
N ALA A 181 -4.35 -12.79 12.79
CA ALA A 181 -4.42 -14.09 13.45
C ALA A 181 -3.66 -15.19 12.68
N LEU A 182 -3.72 -15.19 11.34
CA LEU A 182 -2.94 -16.13 10.52
C LEU A 182 -1.44 -15.87 10.63
N TYR A 183 -1.02 -14.59 10.61
CA TYR A 183 0.39 -14.23 10.83
C TYR A 183 0.87 -14.60 12.23
N ALA A 184 0.02 -14.49 13.24
CA ALA A 184 0.35 -14.93 14.60
C ALA A 184 0.70 -16.41 14.64
N LEU A 185 -0.08 -17.27 13.96
CA LEU A 185 0.24 -18.72 13.84
C LEU A 185 1.58 -18.95 13.14
N MET A 186 1.86 -18.24 12.05
CA MET A 186 3.14 -18.35 11.33
C MET A 186 4.31 -17.91 12.23
N TYR A 187 4.12 -16.77 12.92
CA TYR A 187 5.16 -16.25 13.81
C TYR A 187 5.38 -17.15 15.02
N GLN A 188 4.34 -17.69 15.64
CA GLN A 188 4.46 -18.65 16.73
C GLN A 188 5.32 -19.85 16.31
N ARG A 189 5.06 -20.40 15.14
CA ARG A 189 5.87 -21.49 14.58
C ARG A 189 7.33 -21.09 14.37
N TYR A 190 7.57 -19.92 13.82
CA TYR A 190 8.91 -19.40 13.59
C TYR A 190 9.65 -19.16 14.90
N LYS A 191 8.99 -18.58 15.89
CA LYS A 191 9.51 -18.32 17.24
C LYS A 191 9.98 -19.60 17.91
N GLU A 192 9.16 -20.65 17.91
CA GLU A 192 9.51 -21.94 18.51
C GLU A 192 10.68 -22.62 17.80
N LEU A 193 10.68 -22.63 16.45
CA LEU A 193 11.75 -23.26 15.68
C LEU A 193 13.12 -22.60 15.88
N ASN A 194 13.14 -21.33 16.21
CA ASN A 194 14.37 -20.53 16.33
C ASN A 194 14.70 -20.14 17.77
N GLY A 195 13.91 -20.57 18.76
CA GLY A 195 14.13 -20.25 20.17
C GLY A 195 14.06 -18.75 20.47
N LEU A 196 13.16 -18.01 19.78
CA LEU A 196 13.01 -16.56 19.93
C LEU A 196 12.06 -16.21 21.08
N ASP A 197 12.29 -15.07 21.69
CA ASP A 197 11.42 -14.49 22.72
C ASP A 197 10.55 -13.34 22.14
N ASP A 198 9.67 -12.78 22.95
CA ASP A 198 8.75 -11.72 22.54
C ASP A 198 9.47 -10.41 22.20
N SER A 199 10.69 -10.19 22.71
CA SER A 199 11.48 -8.99 22.42
C SER A 199 11.93 -8.91 20.96
N THR A 200 11.92 -10.03 20.24
CA THR A 200 12.40 -10.09 18.85
C THR A 200 11.61 -9.17 17.92
N LEU A 201 10.27 -9.25 17.94
CA LEU A 201 9.42 -8.30 17.19
C LEU A 201 9.42 -6.91 17.82
N GLY A 202 9.56 -6.84 19.14
CA GLY A 202 9.67 -5.57 19.85
C GLY A 202 10.81 -4.70 19.33
N GLN A 203 11.95 -5.30 18.94
CA GLN A 203 13.05 -4.55 18.32
C GLN A 203 12.62 -3.88 17.00
N VAL A 204 11.82 -4.57 16.19
CA VAL A 204 11.28 -4.02 14.95
C VAL A 204 10.31 -2.88 15.24
N ALA A 205 9.37 -3.09 16.17
CA ALA A 205 8.37 -2.09 16.55
C ALA A 205 9.01 -0.82 17.11
N VAL A 206 10.01 -0.94 17.99
CA VAL A 206 10.76 0.19 18.57
C VAL A 206 11.54 0.92 17.48
N ALA A 207 12.25 0.21 16.60
CA ALA A 207 13.00 0.81 15.50
C ALA A 207 12.07 1.57 14.52
N GLN A 208 10.95 0.99 14.12
CA GLN A 208 9.96 1.65 13.28
C GLN A 208 9.39 2.90 13.96
N ARG A 209 9.13 2.86 15.26
CA ARG A 209 8.65 4.01 16.00
C ARG A 209 9.69 5.12 16.09
N GLN A 210 10.98 4.81 16.23
CA GLN A 210 12.06 5.79 16.17
C GLN A 210 12.04 6.55 14.85
N TRP A 211 11.91 5.86 13.72
CA TRP A 211 11.76 6.50 12.42
C TRP A 211 10.48 7.32 12.29
N ALA A 212 9.36 6.84 12.85
CA ALA A 212 8.10 7.57 12.86
C ALA A 212 8.20 8.90 13.64
N THR A 213 9.03 8.99 14.70
CA THR A 213 9.23 10.25 15.42
C THR A 213 9.84 11.35 14.55
N LEU A 214 10.63 10.97 13.56
CA LEU A 214 11.30 11.87 12.62
C LEU A 214 10.43 12.25 11.43
N ASN A 215 9.38 11.48 11.15
CA ASN A 215 8.50 11.73 10.02
C ASN A 215 7.34 12.66 10.42
N PRO A 216 7.27 13.89 9.88
CA PRO A 216 6.20 14.84 10.20
C PRO A 216 4.80 14.34 9.82
N ASN A 217 4.72 13.43 8.84
CA ASN A 217 3.46 12.86 8.35
C ASN A 217 3.04 11.59 9.10
N ALA A 218 3.85 11.07 10.02
CA ALA A 218 3.48 9.90 10.80
C ALA A 218 2.43 10.28 11.87
N ILE A 219 1.42 9.44 11.99
CA ILE A 219 0.34 9.65 12.98
C ILE A 219 0.83 9.29 14.39
N MET A 220 1.54 8.18 14.54
CA MET A 220 2.03 7.68 15.82
C MET A 220 3.48 8.08 16.04
N ARG A 221 3.70 9.28 16.61
CA ARG A 221 5.05 9.87 16.79
C ARG A 221 5.56 9.84 18.22
N LYS A 222 4.78 9.35 19.17
CA LYS A 222 5.24 9.21 20.55
C LYS A 222 6.24 8.04 20.61
N PRO A 223 7.47 8.25 21.12
CA PRO A 223 8.43 7.16 21.30
C PRO A 223 7.85 6.03 22.14
N ILE A 224 8.31 4.81 21.89
CA ILE A 224 8.05 3.63 22.70
C ILE A 224 9.36 2.96 23.09
N THR A 225 9.36 2.34 24.26
CA THR A 225 10.47 1.52 24.75
C THR A 225 10.15 0.03 24.54
N MET A 226 11.11 -0.84 24.81
CA MET A 226 10.88 -2.29 24.83
C MET A 226 9.91 -2.67 25.96
N GLU A 227 9.97 -1.99 27.11
CA GLU A 227 9.05 -2.19 28.21
C GLU A 227 7.61 -1.82 27.82
N ASP A 228 7.41 -0.71 27.11
CA ASP A 228 6.11 -0.32 26.57
C ASP A 228 5.57 -1.39 25.61
N TYR A 229 6.44 -1.95 24.76
CA TYR A 229 6.07 -3.01 23.85
C TYR A 229 5.60 -4.26 24.58
N LEU A 230 6.42 -4.79 25.50
CA LEU A 230 6.14 -6.01 26.25
C LEU A 230 4.94 -5.85 27.18
N ALA A 231 4.67 -4.64 27.68
CA ALA A 231 3.51 -4.35 28.52
C ALA A 231 2.22 -4.14 27.71
N SER A 232 2.31 -4.06 26.40
CA SER A 232 1.14 -3.85 25.54
C SER A 232 0.30 -5.12 25.41
N ALA A 233 -1.00 -4.94 25.18
CA ALA A 233 -1.92 -6.07 25.04
C ALA A 233 -1.59 -6.91 23.79
N TYR A 234 -1.79 -8.21 23.89
CA TYR A 234 -1.86 -9.07 22.72
C TYR A 234 -3.12 -8.76 21.90
N ILE A 235 -2.98 -8.66 20.59
CA ILE A 235 -4.11 -8.58 19.65
C ILE A 235 -4.44 -9.97 19.12
N ALA A 236 -3.40 -10.73 18.77
CA ALA A 236 -3.47 -12.16 18.47
C ALA A 236 -2.14 -12.77 18.91
N GLU A 237 -2.12 -13.43 20.09
CA GLU A 237 -0.88 -13.96 20.66
C GLU A 237 -0.13 -14.83 19.64
N PRO A 238 1.19 -14.66 19.42
CA PRO A 238 2.13 -13.82 20.20
C PRO A 238 2.29 -12.37 19.70
N LEU A 239 1.41 -11.85 18.85
CA LEU A 239 1.51 -10.51 18.32
C LEU A 239 0.91 -9.48 19.27
N HIS A 240 1.72 -8.50 19.65
CA HIS A 240 1.35 -7.38 20.49
C HIS A 240 0.66 -6.25 19.71
N LEU A 241 0.14 -5.28 20.45
CA LEU A 241 -0.50 -4.09 19.89
C LEU A 241 0.36 -3.31 18.90
N TYR A 242 1.66 -3.29 19.10
CA TYR A 242 2.59 -2.56 18.26
C TYR A 242 3.08 -3.35 17.05
N ASP A 243 2.65 -4.60 16.88
CA ASP A 243 2.90 -5.42 15.71
C ASP A 243 1.82 -5.27 14.62
N TYR A 244 0.75 -4.49 14.94
CA TYR A 244 -0.40 -4.26 14.08
C TYR A 244 -0.44 -2.87 13.47
#